data_b307c9a09e6389ffc881f9d482c12b73
#
_entry.id   b307c9a09e6389ffc881f9d482c12b73
#
_cell.length_a   1.000
_cell.length_b   1.000
_cell.length_c   1.000
_cell.angle_alpha   90.00
_cell.angle_beta   90.00
_cell.angle_gamma   90.00
#
_symmetry.space_group_name_H-M   'P 1'
#
loop_
_entity.id
_entity.type
_entity.pdbx_description
1 polymer ?
#
loop_
_entity_poly.entity_id
_entity_poly.type
_entity_poly.pdbx_seq_one_letter_code
_entity_poly.pdbx_strand_id
1 'polypeptide(L)'
;AGRALKLLPVAFILFFLLSAFRGYVQPQWVIVACFGFVAMLFGYVRRHPRTRRYVMRAGGVTLALLVLVRLEMIFNPLGIRFEVFDNPESYGAIAAEADGRPVVFRHNYAVAAKYRFYTGGEAYCQPNIRYRTHQWQFRDDDTRFAGREVLVECPAPSGVDTTGRIRTIRLANGRSFTWFVDPDFRPVRRVDVSFAGLPEQTAAGDTLRLDLTLSNPYPYDIPIDGATRLAMIWKHGRFRVEEFPLANRLTLPAGASVRDTVVFGIPQELAGAHFDVGFALVREGYTNWFNGKSLPTEVRP
;
A
#
# COMPACT_ATOMS: atom_id res chain seq x y z
N ALA A 1 15.90 -26.00 30.57
CA ALA A 1 15.16 -24.71 30.47
C ALA A 1 16.10 -23.50 30.36
N GLY A 2 17.16 -23.37 31.17
CA GLY A 2 18.02 -22.17 31.18
C GLY A 2 18.82 -21.91 29.89
N ARG A 3 19.21 -22.94 29.13
CA ARG A 3 19.91 -22.76 27.85
C ARG A 3 18.98 -22.26 26.75
N ALA A 4 17.78 -22.82 26.64
CA ALA A 4 16.78 -22.38 25.67
C ALA A 4 16.37 -20.92 25.88
N LEU A 5 16.21 -20.50 27.15
CA LEU A 5 15.87 -19.12 27.51
C LEU A 5 16.94 -18.11 27.09
N LYS A 6 18.23 -18.49 27.06
CA LYS A 6 19.34 -17.66 26.58
C LYS A 6 19.45 -17.66 25.05
N LEU A 7 19.24 -18.82 24.43
CA LEU A 7 19.40 -18.97 22.98
C LEU A 7 18.29 -18.29 22.19
N LEU A 8 17.05 -18.32 22.70
CA LEU A 8 15.91 -17.73 22.00
C LEU A 8 16.07 -16.24 21.68
N PRO A 9 16.35 -15.34 22.64
CA PRO A 9 16.57 -13.91 22.34
C PRO A 9 17.74 -13.69 21.39
N VAL A 10 18.84 -14.43 21.55
CA VAL A 10 20.01 -14.31 20.67
C VAL A 10 19.66 -14.73 19.25
N ALA A 11 18.95 -15.84 19.07
CA ALA A 11 18.50 -16.30 17.76
C ALA A 11 17.58 -15.28 17.08
N PHE A 12 16.63 -14.69 17.82
CA PHE A 12 15.76 -13.63 17.29
C PHE A 12 16.54 -12.40 16.85
N ILE A 13 17.47 -11.92 17.66
CA ILE A 13 18.28 -10.75 17.33
C ILE A 13 19.14 -11.04 16.09
N LEU A 14 19.81 -12.20 16.05
CA LEU A 14 20.63 -12.58 14.90
C LEU A 14 19.79 -12.74 13.63
N PHE A 15 18.61 -13.36 13.73
CA PHE A 15 17.69 -13.49 12.59
C PHE A 15 17.32 -12.13 12.00
N PHE A 16 16.89 -11.16 12.84
CA PHE A 16 16.51 -9.83 12.34
C PHE A 16 17.72 -9.00 11.92
N LEU A 17 18.88 -9.18 12.55
CA LEU A 17 20.12 -8.56 12.11
C LEU A 17 20.49 -9.01 10.70
N LEU A 18 20.47 -10.33 10.44
CA LEU A 18 20.72 -10.88 9.11
C LEU A 18 19.66 -10.46 8.09
N SER A 19 18.41 -10.41 8.52
CA SER A 19 17.30 -9.95 7.67
C SER A 19 17.45 -8.48 7.27
N ALA A 20 18.05 -7.64 8.12
CA ALA A 20 18.27 -6.22 7.85
C ALA A 20 19.22 -5.96 6.67
N PHE A 21 20.11 -6.91 6.34
CA PHE A 21 20.96 -6.84 5.13
C PHE A 21 20.19 -7.07 3.83
N ARG A 22 19.00 -7.70 3.91
CA ARG A 22 18.17 -8.02 2.75
C ARG A 22 16.95 -7.12 2.60
N GLY A 23 16.57 -6.40 3.67
CA GLY A 23 15.38 -5.58 3.64
C GLY A 23 15.17 -4.75 4.91
N TYR A 24 14.14 -3.92 4.89
CA TYR A 24 13.78 -3.10 6.03
C TYR A 24 13.20 -3.93 7.18
N VAL A 25 13.84 -3.87 8.33
CA VAL A 25 13.39 -4.49 9.59
C VAL A 25 12.87 -3.40 10.53
N GLN A 26 11.65 -3.56 11.04
CA GLN A 26 11.08 -2.62 12.00
C GLN A 26 11.57 -2.97 13.42
N PRO A 27 11.99 -1.97 14.23
CA PRO A 27 12.52 -2.23 15.59
C PRO A 27 11.56 -3.01 16.49
N GLN A 28 10.24 -2.83 16.35
CA GLN A 28 9.25 -3.54 17.14
C GLN A 28 9.19 -5.05 16.89
N TRP A 29 9.74 -5.56 15.77
CA TRP A 29 9.76 -7.00 15.51
C TRP A 29 10.69 -7.75 16.45
N VAL A 30 11.69 -7.06 17.02
CA VAL A 30 12.62 -7.62 17.98
C VAL A 30 12.01 -7.73 19.39
N ILE A 31 10.82 -7.15 19.63
CA ILE A 31 10.16 -7.14 20.95
C ILE A 31 9.97 -8.56 21.55
N VAL A 32 9.84 -9.57 20.69
CA VAL A 32 9.73 -10.98 21.14
C VAL A 32 10.95 -11.43 21.93
N ALA A 33 12.15 -10.90 21.62
CA ALA A 33 13.35 -11.18 22.39
C ALA A 33 13.29 -10.62 23.82
N CYS A 34 12.51 -9.55 24.04
CA CYS A 34 12.36 -8.93 25.36
C CYS A 34 11.77 -9.89 26.39
N PHE A 35 10.90 -10.82 26.01
CA PHE A 35 10.33 -11.81 26.94
C PHE A 35 11.45 -12.68 27.57
N GLY A 36 12.40 -13.14 26.75
CA GLY A 36 13.54 -13.89 27.24
C GLY A 36 14.46 -13.06 28.15
N PHE A 37 14.73 -11.80 27.78
CA PHE A 37 15.53 -10.89 28.61
C PHE A 37 14.85 -10.57 29.93
N VAL A 38 13.54 -10.29 29.95
CA VAL A 38 12.78 -10.02 31.17
C VAL A 38 12.82 -11.24 32.09
N ALA A 39 12.61 -12.46 31.59
CA ALA A 39 12.66 -13.67 32.39
C ALA A 39 14.05 -13.92 32.99
N MET A 40 15.13 -13.69 32.22
CA MET A 40 16.50 -13.80 32.74
C MET A 40 16.81 -12.71 33.76
N LEU A 41 16.41 -11.47 33.49
CA LEU A 41 16.60 -10.34 34.38
C LEU A 41 15.87 -10.59 35.71
N PHE A 42 14.64 -11.07 35.67
CA PHE A 42 13.87 -11.40 36.88
C PHE A 42 14.61 -12.42 37.76
N GLY A 43 15.11 -13.52 37.16
CA GLY A 43 15.88 -14.52 37.88
C GLY A 43 17.18 -13.95 38.49
N TYR A 44 17.84 -13.02 37.78
CA TYR A 44 19.06 -12.37 38.28
C TYR A 44 18.77 -11.39 39.41
N VAL A 45 17.79 -10.50 39.23
CA VAL A 45 17.38 -9.47 40.18
C VAL A 45 16.97 -10.05 41.54
N ARG A 46 16.30 -11.22 41.54
CA ARG A 46 15.92 -11.94 42.78
C ARG A 46 17.13 -12.30 43.63
N ARG A 47 18.28 -12.57 43.03
CA ARG A 47 19.49 -13.02 43.72
C ARG A 47 20.46 -11.88 44.05
N HIS A 48 20.27 -10.68 43.46
CA HIS A 48 21.18 -9.55 43.58
C HIS A 48 20.46 -8.28 44.10
N PRO A 49 20.46 -8.01 45.42
CA PRO A 49 19.72 -6.89 46.02
C PRO A 49 20.14 -5.49 45.50
N ARG A 50 21.41 -5.31 45.12
CA ARG A 50 21.87 -4.05 44.55
C ARG A 50 21.28 -3.79 43.16
N THR A 51 21.29 -4.80 42.30
CA THR A 51 20.68 -4.75 40.96
C THR A 51 19.17 -4.57 41.07
N ARG A 52 18.52 -5.23 42.04
CA ARG A 52 17.09 -5.04 42.29
C ARG A 52 16.75 -3.58 42.58
N ARG A 53 17.50 -2.93 43.48
CA ARG A 53 17.27 -1.51 43.79
C ARG A 53 17.48 -0.59 42.59
N TYR A 54 18.49 -0.85 41.77
CA TYR A 54 18.73 -0.12 40.53
C TYR A 54 17.59 -0.27 39.56
N VAL A 55 17.18 -1.51 39.26
CA VAL A 55 16.09 -1.82 38.30
C VAL A 55 14.77 -1.22 38.78
N MET A 56 14.46 -1.28 40.07
CA MET A 56 13.25 -0.67 40.64
C MET A 56 13.24 0.85 40.48
N ARG A 57 14.39 1.51 40.74
CA ARG A 57 14.52 2.97 40.57
C ARG A 57 14.44 3.37 39.10
N ALA A 58 15.20 2.73 38.23
CA ALA A 58 15.18 2.99 36.79
C ALA A 58 13.79 2.74 36.20
N GLY A 59 13.15 1.61 36.57
CA GLY A 59 11.79 1.31 36.17
C GLY A 59 10.77 2.33 36.64
N GLY A 60 10.90 2.81 37.90
CA GLY A 60 10.04 3.86 38.43
C GLY A 60 10.19 5.18 37.65
N VAL A 61 11.41 5.60 37.33
CA VAL A 61 11.67 6.78 36.49
C VAL A 61 11.10 6.60 35.10
N THR A 62 11.34 5.45 34.48
CA THR A 62 10.79 5.14 33.14
C THR A 62 9.25 5.17 33.15
N LEU A 63 8.63 4.58 34.17
CA LEU A 63 7.19 4.60 34.31
C LEU A 63 6.65 6.03 34.48
N ALA A 64 7.29 6.84 35.32
CA ALA A 64 6.91 8.24 35.48
C ALA A 64 7.01 9.02 34.16
N LEU A 65 8.09 8.84 33.41
CA LEU A 65 8.22 9.45 32.07
C LEU A 65 7.14 8.98 31.10
N LEU A 66 6.82 7.68 31.08
CA LEU A 66 5.74 7.16 30.24
C LEU A 66 4.38 7.75 30.62
N VAL A 67 4.11 7.90 31.93
CA VAL A 67 2.88 8.56 32.40
C VAL A 67 2.86 10.02 31.97
N LEU A 68 3.95 10.76 32.11
CA LEU A 68 4.03 12.16 31.65
C LEU A 68 3.78 12.28 30.15
N VAL A 69 4.39 11.44 29.33
CA VAL A 69 4.14 11.40 27.87
C VAL A 69 2.67 11.07 27.58
N ARG A 70 2.08 10.14 28.33
CA ARG A 70 0.64 9.81 28.19
C ARG A 70 -0.26 10.98 28.56
N LEU A 71 0.06 11.68 29.65
CA LEU A 71 -0.71 12.86 30.05
C LEU A 71 -0.60 13.97 29.01
N GLU A 72 0.61 14.17 28.43
CA GLU A 72 0.78 15.09 27.30
C GLU A 72 -0.06 14.67 26.09
N MET A 73 -0.06 13.39 25.74
CA MET A 73 -0.87 12.87 24.62
C MET A 73 -2.39 12.97 24.85
N ILE A 74 -2.86 13.05 26.09
CA ILE A 74 -4.29 13.15 26.40
C ILE A 74 -4.72 14.62 26.57
N PHE A 75 -3.95 15.42 27.30
CA PHE A 75 -4.33 16.76 27.73
C PHE A 75 -3.58 17.88 26.99
N ASN A 76 -2.47 17.54 26.32
CA ASN A 76 -1.61 18.48 25.58
C ASN A 76 -1.22 19.76 26.37
N PRO A 77 -0.81 19.66 27.65
CA PRO A 77 -0.48 20.84 28.44
C PRO A 77 0.76 21.62 27.94
N LEU A 78 1.69 20.93 27.27
CA LEU A 78 2.89 21.55 26.70
C LEU A 78 2.71 22.04 25.27
N GLY A 79 1.56 21.76 24.64
CA GLY A 79 1.27 22.14 23.26
C GLY A 79 2.08 21.34 22.24
N ILE A 80 2.63 20.17 22.60
CA ILE A 80 3.37 19.31 21.68
C ILE A 80 2.38 18.61 20.76
N ARG A 81 2.38 18.98 19.47
CA ARG A 81 1.49 18.36 18.50
C ARG A 81 2.00 17.00 18.06
N PHE A 82 1.31 15.95 18.47
CA PHE A 82 1.44 14.62 17.91
C PHE A 82 0.41 14.42 16.79
N GLU A 83 0.74 13.65 15.76
CA GLU A 83 -0.17 13.35 14.63
C GLU A 83 -1.56 12.86 15.10
N VAL A 84 -1.63 12.23 16.27
CA VAL A 84 -2.88 11.69 16.82
C VAL A 84 -3.92 12.77 17.15
N PHE A 85 -3.52 13.99 17.48
CA PHE A 85 -4.44 15.07 17.85
C PHE A 85 -5.24 15.62 16.67
N ASP A 86 -4.61 15.67 15.49
CA ASP A 86 -5.24 16.20 14.30
C ASP A 86 -6.09 15.16 13.56
N ASN A 87 -6.00 13.88 13.95
CA ASN A 87 -6.69 12.81 13.26
C ASN A 87 -8.24 12.91 13.31
N PRO A 88 -8.89 13.12 14.48
CA PRO A 88 -10.35 13.19 14.53
C PRO A 88 -10.91 14.31 13.64
N GLU A 89 -10.30 15.49 13.69
CA GLU A 89 -10.73 16.65 12.88
C GLU A 89 -10.46 16.42 11.40
N SER A 90 -9.26 15.92 11.05
CA SER A 90 -8.87 15.64 9.67
C SER A 90 -9.78 14.59 9.02
N TYR A 91 -10.05 13.48 9.70
CA TYR A 91 -10.94 12.45 9.17
C TYR A 91 -12.42 12.86 9.20
N GLY A 92 -12.81 13.68 10.18
CA GLY A 92 -14.12 14.30 10.23
C GLY A 92 -14.37 15.22 9.01
N ALA A 93 -13.38 16.02 8.62
CA ALA A 93 -13.45 16.85 7.42
C ALA A 93 -13.60 16.00 6.15
N ILE A 94 -12.86 14.88 6.03
CA ILE A 94 -13.03 13.95 4.90
C ILE A 94 -14.45 13.34 4.92
N ALA A 95 -14.97 12.98 6.09
CA ALA A 95 -16.31 12.41 6.21
C ALA A 95 -17.41 13.40 5.83
N ALA A 96 -17.23 14.68 6.14
CA ALA A 96 -18.14 15.74 5.72
C ALA A 96 -18.19 15.87 4.19
N GLU A 97 -17.03 15.81 3.52
CA GLU A 97 -16.97 15.80 2.05
C GLU A 97 -17.53 14.50 1.44
N ALA A 98 -17.35 13.39 2.12
CA ALA A 98 -17.90 12.11 1.68
C ALA A 98 -19.42 12.07 1.72
N ASP A 99 -20.06 12.78 2.65
CA ASP A 99 -21.51 12.87 2.78
C ASP A 99 -22.21 11.51 2.74
N GLY A 100 -21.71 10.56 3.57
CA GLY A 100 -22.20 9.18 3.65
C GLY A 100 -21.72 8.23 2.55
N ARG A 101 -21.02 8.71 1.54
CA ARG A 101 -20.41 7.87 0.49
C ARG A 101 -19.24 7.08 1.05
N PRO A 102 -18.98 5.86 0.56
CA PRO A 102 -17.73 5.17 0.82
C PRO A 102 -16.54 5.96 0.28
N VAL A 103 -15.41 5.91 1.00
CA VAL A 103 -14.18 6.59 0.60
C VAL A 103 -13.15 5.58 0.10
N VAL A 104 -12.65 5.78 -1.11
CA VAL A 104 -11.61 4.97 -1.75
C VAL A 104 -10.27 5.68 -1.62
N PHE A 105 -9.44 5.23 -0.68
CA PHE A 105 -8.11 5.80 -0.42
C PHE A 105 -7.05 5.23 -1.34
N ARG A 106 -6.00 6.00 -1.58
CA ARG A 106 -5.04 5.79 -2.65
C ARG A 106 -3.77 5.02 -2.26
N HIS A 107 -3.16 5.32 -1.12
CA HIS A 107 -1.77 4.90 -0.89
C HIS A 107 -1.54 4.04 0.33
N ASN A 108 -2.22 4.35 1.42
CA ASN A 108 -1.84 3.84 2.72
C ASN A 108 -3.02 3.16 3.40
N TYR A 109 -2.89 1.87 3.61
CA TYR A 109 -3.90 1.08 4.31
C TYR A 109 -4.25 1.65 5.69
N ALA A 110 -3.31 2.33 6.36
CA ALA A 110 -3.54 2.92 7.66
C ALA A 110 -4.49 4.13 7.57
N VAL A 111 -4.51 4.87 6.47
CA VAL A 111 -5.41 6.01 6.27
C VAL A 111 -6.86 5.53 6.21
N ALA A 112 -7.15 4.51 5.40
CA ALA A 112 -8.48 3.91 5.34
C ALA A 112 -8.91 3.31 6.69
N ALA A 113 -7.99 2.67 7.42
CA ALA A 113 -8.27 2.12 8.75
C ALA A 113 -8.55 3.22 9.78
N LYS A 114 -7.76 4.30 9.79
CA LYS A 114 -7.97 5.47 10.65
C LYS A 114 -9.30 6.17 10.34
N TYR A 115 -9.62 6.37 9.05
CA TYR A 115 -10.90 6.94 8.65
C TYR A 115 -12.08 6.14 9.24
N ARG A 116 -12.07 4.83 9.05
CA ARG A 116 -13.11 3.95 9.63
C ARG A 116 -13.17 4.04 11.15
N PHE A 117 -12.01 4.10 11.81
CA PHE A 117 -11.93 4.18 13.26
C PHE A 117 -12.49 5.49 13.81
N TYR A 118 -12.15 6.64 13.22
CA TYR A 118 -12.56 7.94 13.74
C TYR A 118 -13.96 8.36 13.32
N THR A 119 -14.46 7.88 12.16
CA THR A 119 -15.74 8.35 11.60
C THR A 119 -16.83 7.29 11.56
N GLY A 120 -16.47 6.00 11.69
CA GLY A 120 -17.39 4.89 11.45
C GLY A 120 -17.76 4.71 9.97
N GLY A 121 -17.27 5.58 9.06
CA GLY A 121 -17.60 5.56 7.64
C GLY A 121 -17.02 4.34 6.90
N GLU A 122 -17.61 4.01 5.77
CA GLU A 122 -17.12 2.94 4.90
C GLU A 122 -15.88 3.41 4.12
N ALA A 123 -14.85 2.58 4.08
CA ALA A 123 -13.64 2.90 3.32
C ALA A 123 -12.97 1.65 2.76
N TYR A 124 -12.24 1.86 1.68
CA TYR A 124 -11.37 0.91 1.01
C TYR A 124 -10.03 1.56 0.69
N CYS A 125 -8.93 0.81 0.70
CA CYS A 125 -7.63 1.28 0.25
C CYS A 125 -7.23 0.52 -1.02
N GLN A 126 -7.02 1.26 -2.10
CA GLN A 126 -6.61 0.71 -3.38
C GLN A 126 -5.24 0.03 -3.29
N PRO A 127 -5.01 -1.06 -4.04
CA PRO A 127 -3.65 -1.56 -4.25
C PRO A 127 -2.84 -0.52 -5.03
N ASN A 128 -1.54 -0.50 -4.78
CA ASN A 128 -0.63 0.41 -5.45
C ASN A 128 0.68 -0.31 -5.76
N ILE A 129 1.08 -0.35 -7.03
CA ILE A 129 2.27 -1.06 -7.49
C ILE A 129 3.57 -0.53 -6.85
N ARG A 130 3.57 0.72 -6.41
CA ARG A 130 4.70 1.37 -5.71
C ARG A 130 4.68 1.14 -4.21
N TYR A 131 3.65 0.44 -3.68
CA TYR A 131 3.47 0.19 -2.26
C TYR A 131 3.42 -1.30 -1.96
N ARG A 132 3.62 -1.66 -0.69
CA ARG A 132 3.54 -3.06 -0.26
C ARG A 132 2.10 -3.58 -0.31
N THR A 133 1.95 -4.89 -0.55
CA THR A 133 0.68 -5.60 -0.38
C THR A 133 0.17 -5.47 1.06
N HIS A 134 -1.12 -5.30 1.23
CA HIS A 134 -1.76 -5.11 2.53
C HIS A 134 -3.13 -5.79 2.60
N GLN A 135 -3.74 -5.86 3.78
CA GLN A 135 -4.96 -6.62 4.04
C GLN A 135 -6.16 -6.30 3.12
N TRP A 136 -6.26 -5.08 2.62
CA TRP A 136 -7.34 -4.69 1.71
C TRP A 136 -7.28 -5.40 0.35
N GLN A 137 -6.11 -5.96 -0.02
CA GLN A 137 -5.93 -6.72 -1.25
C GLN A 137 -6.33 -8.19 -1.10
N PHE A 138 -6.33 -8.72 0.13
CA PHE A 138 -6.75 -10.09 0.44
C PHE A 138 -8.24 -10.21 0.70
N ARG A 139 -8.94 -9.07 0.83
CA ARG A 139 -10.37 -8.98 1.05
C ARG A 139 -11.03 -8.39 -0.17
N ASP A 140 -12.24 -8.85 -0.46
CA ASP A 140 -13.03 -8.32 -1.59
C ASP A 140 -13.85 -7.09 -1.18
N ASP A 141 -13.29 -6.25 -0.32
CA ASP A 141 -13.98 -5.05 0.19
C ASP A 141 -14.34 -4.05 -0.93
N ASP A 142 -13.57 -4.03 -2.04
CA ASP A 142 -13.84 -3.20 -3.20
C ASP A 142 -15.14 -3.61 -3.93
N THR A 143 -15.47 -4.90 -3.99
CA THR A 143 -16.68 -5.41 -4.65
C THR A 143 -17.96 -4.97 -3.94
N ARG A 144 -17.89 -4.68 -2.63
CA ARG A 144 -19.02 -4.16 -1.85
C ARG A 144 -19.48 -2.77 -2.30
N PHE A 145 -18.60 -2.04 -2.95
CA PHE A 145 -18.86 -0.69 -3.43
C PHE A 145 -19.19 -0.63 -4.92
N ALA A 146 -19.12 -1.78 -5.63
CA ALA A 146 -19.43 -1.85 -7.04
C ALA A 146 -20.86 -1.33 -7.33
N GLY A 147 -20.98 -0.42 -8.30
CA GLY A 147 -22.23 0.22 -8.67
C GLY A 147 -22.69 1.33 -7.72
N ARG A 148 -21.89 1.67 -6.70
CA ARG A 148 -22.20 2.78 -5.77
C ARG A 148 -21.44 4.04 -6.15
N GLU A 149 -22.01 5.17 -5.78
CA GLU A 149 -21.30 6.45 -5.77
C GLU A 149 -20.26 6.45 -4.65
N VAL A 150 -19.02 6.76 -4.97
CA VAL A 150 -17.89 6.77 -4.01
C VAL A 150 -17.08 8.05 -4.14
N LEU A 151 -16.44 8.45 -3.04
CA LEU A 151 -15.42 9.49 -3.04
C LEU A 151 -14.05 8.85 -3.22
N VAL A 152 -13.32 9.25 -4.26
CA VAL A 152 -12.02 8.67 -4.63
C VAL A 152 -10.90 9.66 -4.37
N GLU A 153 -9.97 9.31 -3.47
CA GLU A 153 -8.73 10.07 -3.29
C GLU A 153 -7.88 9.96 -4.56
N CYS A 154 -7.46 11.09 -5.13
CA CYS A 154 -6.63 11.15 -6.32
C CYS A 154 -5.38 12.02 -6.10
N PRO A 155 -4.36 11.97 -7.00
CA PRO A 155 -3.27 12.94 -6.97
C PRO A 155 -3.81 14.35 -7.20
N ALA A 156 -3.12 15.34 -6.61
CA ALA A 156 -3.34 16.70 -7.03
C ALA A 156 -3.06 16.81 -8.55
N PRO A 157 -3.93 17.50 -9.31
CA PRO A 157 -3.70 17.69 -10.73
C PRO A 157 -2.36 18.42 -10.95
N SER A 158 -1.61 17.98 -11.94
CA SER A 158 -0.34 18.63 -12.35
C SER A 158 -0.57 19.97 -13.09
N GLY A 159 -1.83 20.41 -13.22
CA GLY A 159 -2.25 21.65 -13.86
C GLY A 159 -3.62 22.08 -13.34
N VAL A 160 -4.21 23.10 -13.97
CA VAL A 160 -5.57 23.55 -13.64
C VAL A 160 -6.55 22.43 -14.05
N ASP A 161 -7.33 21.93 -13.10
CA ASP A 161 -8.46 21.03 -13.42
C ASP A 161 -9.53 21.84 -14.20
N THR A 162 -9.51 21.68 -15.51
CA THR A 162 -10.48 22.35 -16.41
C THR A 162 -11.86 21.69 -16.35
N THR A 163 -12.00 20.52 -15.73
CA THR A 163 -13.27 19.78 -15.63
C THR A 163 -14.09 20.19 -14.41
N GLY A 164 -13.47 20.81 -13.40
CA GLY A 164 -14.09 21.14 -12.12
C GLY A 164 -14.52 19.93 -11.29
N ARG A 165 -14.08 18.72 -11.70
CA ARG A 165 -14.44 17.45 -11.03
C ARG A 165 -13.61 17.18 -9.80
N ILE A 166 -12.35 17.68 -9.77
CA ILE A 166 -11.40 17.44 -8.68
C ILE A 166 -11.54 18.54 -7.64
N ARG A 167 -11.69 18.14 -6.40
CA ARG A 167 -11.77 19.04 -5.24
C ARG A 167 -10.62 18.79 -4.30
N THR A 168 -10.23 19.82 -3.55
CA THR A 168 -9.15 19.74 -2.57
C THR A 168 -9.56 20.48 -1.31
N ILE A 169 -9.37 19.83 -0.15
CA ILE A 169 -9.49 20.47 1.16
C ILE A 169 -8.15 20.41 1.89
N ARG A 170 -7.93 21.35 2.80
CA ARG A 170 -6.80 21.32 3.73
C ARG A 170 -7.24 20.71 5.04
N LEU A 171 -6.52 19.68 5.48
CA LEU A 171 -6.79 18.97 6.72
C LEU A 171 -6.14 19.68 7.92
N ALA A 172 -6.60 19.40 9.13
CA ALA A 172 -6.08 19.96 10.36
C ALA A 172 -4.57 19.67 10.57
N ASN A 173 -4.09 18.51 10.08
CA ASN A 173 -2.67 18.16 10.09
C ASN A 173 -1.82 18.88 9.03
N GLY A 174 -2.39 19.86 8.32
CA GLY A 174 -1.73 20.66 7.28
C GLY A 174 -1.58 19.97 5.92
N ARG A 175 -1.96 18.70 5.78
CA ARG A 175 -1.95 17.98 4.50
C ARG A 175 -3.16 18.38 3.66
N SER A 176 -3.03 18.23 2.34
CA SER A 176 -4.16 18.35 1.42
C SER A 176 -4.77 16.99 1.17
N PHE A 177 -6.09 16.95 1.09
CA PHE A 177 -6.86 15.81 0.62
C PHE A 177 -7.54 16.20 -0.67
N THR A 178 -7.17 15.53 -1.76
CA THR A 178 -7.66 15.79 -3.12
C THR A 178 -8.47 14.60 -3.58
N TRP A 179 -9.66 14.86 -4.15
CA TRP A 179 -10.62 13.82 -4.45
C TRP A 179 -11.58 14.20 -5.59
N PHE A 180 -12.24 13.20 -6.13
CA PHE A 180 -13.39 13.33 -7.03
C PHE A 180 -14.48 12.32 -6.65
N VAL A 181 -15.69 12.52 -7.17
CA VAL A 181 -16.79 11.58 -7.03
C VAL A 181 -16.85 10.68 -8.26
N ASP A 182 -16.79 9.35 -8.05
CA ASP A 182 -17.12 8.35 -9.06
C ASP A 182 -18.58 7.91 -8.82
N PRO A 183 -19.53 8.24 -9.73
CA PRO A 183 -20.95 7.96 -9.53
C PRO A 183 -21.29 6.47 -9.69
N ASP A 184 -20.44 5.69 -10.36
CA ASP A 184 -20.63 4.25 -10.60
C ASP A 184 -19.29 3.52 -10.48
N PHE A 185 -18.86 3.32 -9.25
CA PHE A 185 -17.58 2.66 -8.98
C PHE A 185 -17.57 1.23 -9.51
N ARG A 186 -16.67 0.95 -10.44
CA ARG A 186 -16.48 -0.38 -11.04
C ARG A 186 -15.03 -0.84 -10.78
N PRO A 187 -14.77 -1.64 -9.73
CA PRO A 187 -13.44 -2.16 -9.50
C PRO A 187 -12.98 -3.07 -10.65
N VAL A 188 -11.69 -2.97 -11.00
CA VAL A 188 -11.07 -3.78 -12.07
C VAL A 188 -9.90 -4.62 -11.56
N ARG A 189 -9.62 -4.56 -10.28
CA ARG A 189 -8.45 -5.17 -9.63
C ARG A 189 -8.34 -6.67 -9.83
N ARG A 190 -9.47 -7.38 -9.85
CA ARG A 190 -9.53 -8.85 -9.94
C ARG A 190 -9.54 -9.38 -11.39
N VAL A 191 -9.57 -8.50 -12.37
CA VAL A 191 -9.31 -8.93 -13.75
C VAL A 191 -7.92 -9.56 -13.77
N ASP A 192 -7.82 -10.76 -14.33
CA ASP A 192 -6.54 -11.44 -14.51
C ASP A 192 -6.07 -11.29 -15.96
N VAL A 193 -4.84 -10.83 -16.13
CA VAL A 193 -4.19 -10.71 -17.43
C VAL A 193 -3.00 -11.66 -17.42
N SER A 194 -3.18 -12.82 -18.02
CA SER A 194 -2.09 -13.75 -18.30
C SER A 194 -1.54 -13.51 -19.70
N PHE A 195 -0.24 -13.72 -19.88
CA PHE A 195 0.40 -13.48 -21.17
C PHE A 195 1.54 -14.44 -21.43
N ALA A 196 1.88 -14.62 -22.72
CA ALA A 196 2.98 -15.43 -23.20
C ALA A 196 3.78 -14.67 -24.28
N GLY A 197 4.99 -15.13 -24.55
CA GLY A 197 5.85 -14.53 -25.58
C GLY A 197 6.86 -13.51 -25.06
N LEU A 198 6.94 -13.24 -23.71
CA LEU A 198 7.98 -12.41 -23.16
C LEU A 198 9.28 -13.25 -23.01
N PRO A 199 10.38 -12.88 -23.69
CA PRO A 199 11.66 -13.54 -23.52
C PRO A 199 12.33 -13.16 -22.20
N GLU A 200 13.21 -14.03 -21.67
CA GLU A 200 14.02 -13.71 -20.48
C GLU A 200 15.00 -12.58 -20.72
N GLN A 201 15.42 -12.38 -21.97
CA GLN A 201 16.32 -11.30 -22.41
C GLN A 201 15.82 -10.73 -23.74
N THR A 202 15.90 -9.41 -23.87
CA THR A 202 15.51 -8.66 -25.06
C THR A 202 16.44 -7.46 -25.21
N ALA A 203 16.42 -6.75 -26.34
CA ALA A 203 17.18 -5.53 -26.53
C ALA A 203 16.27 -4.30 -26.63
N ALA A 204 16.81 -3.15 -26.26
CA ALA A 204 16.16 -1.88 -26.51
C ALA A 204 15.99 -1.66 -28.03
N GLY A 205 14.79 -1.25 -28.45
CA GLY A 205 14.43 -1.15 -29.86
C GLY A 205 13.80 -2.40 -30.48
N ASP A 206 13.87 -3.56 -29.79
CA ASP A 206 13.17 -4.76 -30.23
C ASP A 206 11.65 -4.59 -30.20
N THR A 207 10.98 -5.42 -30.98
CA THR A 207 9.52 -5.49 -30.98
C THR A 207 9.05 -6.80 -30.37
N LEU A 208 8.31 -6.71 -29.27
CA LEU A 208 7.66 -7.83 -28.61
C LEU A 208 6.29 -8.09 -29.24
N ARG A 209 5.97 -9.37 -29.43
CA ARG A 209 4.61 -9.84 -29.72
C ARG A 209 4.16 -10.72 -28.58
N LEU A 210 3.12 -10.29 -27.84
CA LEU A 210 2.62 -10.95 -26.65
C LEU A 210 1.17 -11.39 -26.86
N ASP A 211 0.90 -12.65 -26.59
CA ASP A 211 -0.45 -13.18 -26.62
C ASP A 211 -1.05 -13.06 -25.22
N LEU A 212 -2.17 -12.35 -25.11
CA LEU A 212 -2.85 -12.05 -23.88
C LEU A 212 -4.12 -12.89 -23.72
N THR A 213 -4.42 -13.24 -22.48
CA THR A 213 -5.75 -13.70 -22.06
C THR A 213 -6.21 -12.85 -20.89
N LEU A 214 -7.28 -12.09 -21.09
CA LEU A 214 -7.88 -11.22 -20.07
C LEU A 214 -9.13 -11.90 -19.54
N SER A 215 -9.18 -12.19 -18.25
CA SER A 215 -10.31 -12.86 -17.59
C SER A 215 -11.02 -11.91 -16.64
N ASN A 216 -12.30 -11.66 -16.86
CA ASN A 216 -13.13 -10.78 -16.05
C ASN A 216 -13.99 -11.60 -15.07
N PRO A 217 -13.66 -11.61 -13.77
CA PRO A 217 -14.44 -12.35 -12.76
C PRO A 217 -15.65 -11.57 -12.24
N TYR A 218 -15.85 -10.33 -12.67
CA TYR A 218 -16.93 -9.48 -12.20
C TYR A 218 -18.25 -9.77 -12.94
N PRO A 219 -19.41 -9.49 -12.31
CA PRO A 219 -20.73 -9.70 -12.92
C PRO A 219 -21.15 -8.55 -13.85
N TYR A 220 -20.21 -7.75 -14.33
CA TYR A 220 -20.45 -6.63 -15.26
C TYR A 220 -19.36 -6.56 -16.31
N ASP A 221 -19.72 -6.01 -17.45
CA ASP A 221 -18.79 -5.76 -18.55
C ASP A 221 -17.79 -4.66 -18.19
N ILE A 222 -16.55 -4.80 -18.65
CA ILE A 222 -15.50 -3.80 -18.48
C ILE A 222 -15.06 -3.34 -19.87
N PRO A 223 -15.45 -2.12 -20.29
CA PRO A 223 -14.97 -1.55 -21.52
C PRO A 223 -13.53 -1.07 -21.36
N ILE A 224 -12.68 -1.44 -22.31
CA ILE A 224 -11.33 -0.88 -22.49
C ILE A 224 -11.42 0.09 -23.67
N ASP A 225 -11.68 1.37 -23.38
CA ASP A 225 -12.11 2.36 -24.37
C ASP A 225 -11.45 3.74 -24.23
N GLY A 226 -10.61 3.90 -23.23
CA GLY A 226 -9.96 5.18 -22.92
C GLY A 226 -10.22 5.66 -21.51
N ALA A 227 -11.42 5.46 -20.93
CA ALA A 227 -11.67 5.67 -19.51
C ALA A 227 -10.99 4.59 -18.68
N THR A 228 -11.05 3.33 -19.13
CA THR A 228 -10.20 2.23 -18.66
C THR A 228 -9.28 1.83 -19.81
N ARG A 229 -7.99 1.83 -19.58
CA ARG A 229 -6.97 1.48 -20.58
C ARG A 229 -6.19 0.28 -20.13
N LEU A 230 -5.82 -0.59 -21.05
CA LEU A 230 -4.82 -1.61 -20.83
C LEU A 230 -3.43 -0.94 -20.95
N ALA A 231 -2.56 -1.17 -19.98
CA ALA A 231 -1.18 -0.69 -20.02
C ALA A 231 -0.21 -1.81 -19.73
N MET A 232 0.93 -1.79 -20.39
CA MET A 232 2.07 -2.63 -20.09
C MET A 232 2.93 -1.92 -19.04
N ILE A 233 3.26 -2.60 -17.96
CA ILE A 233 3.98 -2.04 -16.83
C ILE A 233 5.35 -2.70 -16.74
N TRP A 234 6.38 -1.87 -16.70
CA TRP A 234 7.77 -2.26 -16.50
C TRP A 234 8.23 -1.75 -15.14
N LYS A 235 8.49 -2.66 -14.21
CA LYS A 235 8.85 -2.33 -12.83
C LYS A 235 10.27 -2.79 -12.53
N HIS A 236 11.13 -1.85 -12.13
CA HIS A 236 12.46 -2.11 -11.61
C HIS A 236 12.55 -1.68 -10.15
N GLY A 237 12.65 -2.65 -9.24
CA GLY A 237 12.62 -2.40 -7.81
C GLY A 237 11.32 -1.74 -7.35
N ARG A 238 11.41 -0.83 -6.35
CA ARG A 238 10.22 -0.20 -5.75
C ARG A 238 9.82 1.12 -6.42
N PHE A 239 10.78 1.83 -6.98
CA PHE A 239 10.57 3.25 -7.33
C PHE A 239 10.45 3.49 -8.83
N ARG A 240 11.14 2.70 -9.65
CA ARG A 240 11.06 2.83 -11.09
C ARG A 240 9.93 1.96 -11.62
N VAL A 241 8.86 2.61 -12.05
CA VAL A 241 7.69 1.98 -12.67
C VAL A 241 7.35 2.82 -13.88
N GLU A 242 7.55 2.22 -15.06
CA GLU A 242 7.20 2.81 -16.34
C GLU A 242 5.89 2.19 -16.82
N GLU A 243 5.01 3.03 -17.33
CA GLU A 243 3.67 2.66 -17.78
C GLU A 243 3.51 3.04 -19.25
N PHE A 244 3.23 2.05 -20.07
CA PHE A 244 3.01 2.24 -21.50
C PHE A 244 1.57 1.87 -21.85
N PRO A 245 0.68 2.88 -22.04
CA PRO A 245 -0.69 2.64 -22.49
C PRO A 245 -0.72 1.95 -23.85
N LEU A 246 -1.59 0.97 -23.99
CA LEU A 246 -1.78 0.22 -25.24
C LEU A 246 -3.00 0.75 -25.98
N ALA A 247 -2.96 0.66 -27.30
CA ALA A 247 -4.05 1.14 -28.16
C ALA A 247 -5.25 0.17 -28.26
N ASN A 248 -5.18 -0.97 -27.58
CA ASN A 248 -6.23 -1.98 -27.60
C ASN A 248 -7.56 -1.42 -27.12
N ARG A 249 -8.62 -1.67 -27.92
CA ARG A 249 -10.00 -1.34 -27.57
C ARG A 249 -10.81 -2.61 -27.65
N LEU A 250 -11.36 -3.04 -26.53
CA LEU A 250 -12.19 -4.23 -26.43
C LEU A 250 -13.12 -4.13 -25.22
N THR A 251 -14.11 -4.96 -25.16
CA THR A 251 -14.94 -5.12 -23.97
C THR A 251 -14.67 -6.49 -23.36
N LEU A 252 -14.45 -6.54 -22.05
CA LEU A 252 -14.35 -7.77 -21.29
C LEU A 252 -15.74 -8.12 -20.76
N PRO A 253 -16.45 -9.12 -21.34
CA PRO A 253 -17.78 -9.45 -20.88
C PRO A 253 -17.77 -10.00 -19.45
N ALA A 254 -18.88 -9.84 -18.75
CA ALA A 254 -19.07 -10.34 -17.40
C ALA A 254 -18.80 -11.84 -17.31
N GLY A 255 -17.95 -12.26 -16.36
CA GLY A 255 -17.62 -13.66 -16.12
C GLY A 255 -16.88 -14.39 -17.25
N ALA A 256 -16.39 -13.66 -18.26
CA ALA A 256 -15.79 -14.26 -19.46
C ALA A 256 -14.29 -13.94 -19.59
N SER A 257 -13.64 -14.62 -20.55
CA SER A 257 -12.26 -14.37 -20.93
C SER A 257 -12.19 -13.99 -22.41
N VAL A 258 -11.33 -13.03 -22.72
CA VAL A 258 -11.05 -12.56 -24.08
C VAL A 258 -9.57 -12.75 -24.38
N ARG A 259 -9.25 -13.19 -25.59
CA ARG A 259 -7.87 -13.27 -26.09
C ARG A 259 -7.57 -12.07 -26.97
N ASP A 260 -6.35 -11.56 -26.86
CA ASP A 260 -5.87 -10.46 -27.66
C ASP A 260 -4.35 -10.63 -27.91
N THR A 261 -3.80 -9.88 -28.83
CA THR A 261 -2.36 -9.86 -29.12
C THR A 261 -1.86 -8.41 -29.07
N VAL A 262 -0.79 -8.20 -28.35
CA VAL A 262 -0.13 -6.90 -28.24
C VAL A 262 1.20 -6.93 -28.97
N VAL A 263 1.43 -5.90 -29.77
CA VAL A 263 2.75 -5.61 -30.38
C VAL A 263 3.32 -4.37 -29.69
N PHE A 264 4.48 -4.51 -29.10
CA PHE A 264 5.11 -3.46 -28.29
C PHE A 264 6.58 -3.27 -28.67
N GLY A 265 6.95 -2.05 -29.10
CA GLY A 265 8.35 -1.67 -29.30
C GLY A 265 8.99 -1.29 -27.97
N ILE A 266 10.13 -1.89 -27.65
CA ILE A 266 10.84 -1.63 -26.38
C ILE A 266 11.52 -0.28 -26.44
N PRO A 267 11.16 0.70 -25.58
CA PRO A 267 11.80 2.01 -25.55
C PRO A 267 13.28 1.95 -25.13
N GLN A 268 14.09 2.85 -25.67
CA GLN A 268 15.52 2.95 -25.37
C GLN A 268 15.81 3.25 -23.88
N GLU A 269 14.90 3.96 -23.22
CA GLU A 269 15.01 4.27 -21.78
C GLU A 269 14.97 3.04 -20.85
N LEU A 270 14.55 1.89 -21.35
CA LEU A 270 14.54 0.64 -20.58
C LEU A 270 15.86 -0.13 -20.66
N ALA A 271 16.80 0.29 -21.50
CA ALA A 271 18.09 -0.37 -21.70
C ALA A 271 18.89 -0.55 -20.40
N GLY A 272 19.59 -1.67 -20.29
CA GLY A 272 20.58 -1.94 -19.23
C GLY A 272 19.97 -2.27 -17.87
N ALA A 273 18.72 -2.72 -17.77
CA ALA A 273 18.07 -3.03 -16.50
C ALA A 273 17.24 -4.33 -16.55
N HIS A 274 17.02 -4.89 -15.36
CA HIS A 274 16.10 -6.00 -15.15
C HIS A 274 14.74 -5.44 -14.73
N PHE A 275 13.66 -5.94 -15.30
CA PHE A 275 12.30 -5.54 -15.00
C PHE A 275 11.41 -6.73 -14.68
N ASP A 276 10.44 -6.49 -13.77
CA ASP A 276 9.23 -7.28 -13.68
C ASP A 276 8.21 -6.65 -14.63
N VAL A 277 7.81 -7.38 -15.66
CA VAL A 277 6.88 -6.92 -16.69
C VAL A 277 5.52 -7.56 -16.48
N GLY A 278 4.46 -6.79 -16.59
CA GLY A 278 3.09 -7.25 -16.49
C GLY A 278 2.11 -6.22 -17.03
N PHE A 279 0.83 -6.47 -16.81
CA PHE A 279 -0.25 -5.63 -17.34
C PHE A 279 -1.10 -5.05 -16.23
N ALA A 280 -1.65 -3.87 -16.47
CA ALA A 280 -2.61 -3.20 -15.58
C ALA A 280 -3.78 -2.62 -16.37
N LEU A 281 -4.97 -2.67 -15.78
CA LEU A 281 -6.09 -1.86 -16.19
C LEU A 281 -6.02 -0.52 -15.47
N VAL A 282 -5.71 0.52 -16.22
CA VAL A 282 -5.44 1.86 -15.72
C VAL A 282 -6.67 2.73 -15.90
N ARG A 283 -7.10 3.40 -14.84
CA ARG A 283 -8.19 4.39 -14.82
C ARG A 283 -7.68 5.72 -14.31
N GLU A 284 -8.14 6.81 -14.92
CA GLU A 284 -7.74 8.14 -14.49
C GLU A 284 -8.15 8.41 -13.03
N GLY A 285 -7.21 8.96 -12.25
CA GLY A 285 -7.42 9.24 -10.82
C GLY A 285 -7.27 8.04 -9.89
N TYR A 286 -7.18 6.83 -10.42
CA TYR A 286 -6.97 5.60 -9.64
C TYR A 286 -5.48 5.20 -9.57
N THR A 287 -5.18 4.29 -8.65
CA THR A 287 -3.84 3.70 -8.55
C THR A 287 -3.75 2.44 -9.40
N ASN A 288 -2.54 2.18 -9.93
CA ASN A 288 -2.28 1.01 -10.74
C ASN A 288 -1.77 -0.16 -9.91
N TRP A 289 -2.12 -1.34 -10.36
CA TRP A 289 -1.68 -2.62 -9.84
C TRP A 289 -1.56 -3.63 -10.97
N PHE A 290 -0.66 -4.61 -10.84
CA PHE A 290 -0.63 -5.70 -11.82
C PHE A 290 -1.95 -6.49 -11.81
N ASN A 291 -2.60 -6.54 -12.93
CA ASN A 291 -3.73 -7.42 -13.19
C ASN A 291 -3.20 -8.79 -13.66
N GLY A 292 -2.83 -9.65 -12.72
CA GLY A 292 -2.19 -10.93 -13.01
C GLY A 292 -0.75 -10.98 -12.52
N LYS A 293 0.03 -11.94 -13.02
CA LYS A 293 1.43 -12.16 -12.66
C LYS A 293 2.34 -11.28 -13.52
N SER A 294 3.41 -10.75 -12.93
CA SER A 294 4.53 -10.20 -13.68
C SER A 294 5.57 -11.27 -13.96
N LEU A 295 6.29 -11.15 -15.07
CA LEU A 295 7.40 -12.00 -15.46
C LEU A 295 8.69 -11.18 -15.53
N PRO A 296 9.83 -11.74 -15.10
CA PRO A 296 11.10 -11.04 -15.17
C PRO A 296 11.66 -11.04 -16.61
N THR A 297 12.30 -9.95 -16.99
CA THR A 297 13.08 -9.84 -18.25
C THR A 297 14.25 -8.90 -18.05
N GLU A 298 15.32 -9.12 -18.81
CA GLU A 298 16.48 -8.22 -18.88
C GLU A 298 16.47 -7.48 -20.23
N VAL A 299 16.58 -6.15 -20.18
CA VAL A 299 16.69 -5.33 -21.39
C VAL A 299 18.17 -4.97 -21.61
N ARG A 300 18.76 -5.52 -22.65
CA ARG A 300 20.13 -5.20 -23.07
C ARG A 300 20.15 -3.85 -23.80
N PRO A 301 21.31 -3.18 -23.79
CA PRO A 301 21.52 -1.97 -24.58
C PRO A 301 21.26 -2.15 -26.06
#